data_395109c4a84d1b6a498309abd066bec7
#
_entry.id   395109c4a84d1b6a498309abd066bec7
#
_cell.length_a   1.000
_cell.length_b   1.000
_cell.length_c   1.000
_cell.angle_alpha   90.00
_cell.angle_beta   90.00
_cell.angle_gamma   90.00
#
_symmetry.space_group_name_H-M   'P 1'
#
loop_
_entity.id
_entity.type
_entity.pdbx_description
1 polymer ?
#
loop_
_entity_poly.entity_id
_entity_poly.type
_entity_poly.pdbx_seq_one_letter_code
_entity_poly.pdbx_strand_id
1 'polypeptide(L)'
;ILYAMWVRVLRTYNASQFPQAERILQAISELKQADPSFEMYVMLGAWIDCKNAWTDLEPDHHQESEENNRTEIDKAAALANQYPDIVKVIAVGNEAMVQWAVKYFVYPKTILRWVNYLQNLKQSGDLPADLWVTSSDNFESWGGGDKGYHTDDLVKLINAVDFLSVHTYPFHDSHYNSDFWGVLKHEEQLSDQQMIEAAMLRAKQYAISQYQGVADYLQSLDIDKPIHIGETGWSSIAATAYGASGSKAAD
;
A
#
# COMPACT_ATOMS: atom_id res chain seq x y z
N ILE A 1 3.15 14.59 -18.54
CA ILE A 1 1.69 14.51 -18.26
C ILE A 1 1.47 14.53 -16.75
N LEU A 2 1.92 13.53 -15.97
CA LEU A 2 1.68 13.42 -14.52
C LEU A 2 2.11 14.68 -13.75
N TYR A 3 3.27 15.24 -14.07
CA TYR A 3 3.76 16.47 -13.44
C TYR A 3 2.83 17.67 -13.68
N ALA A 4 2.30 17.80 -14.90
CA ALA A 4 1.31 18.84 -15.24
C ALA A 4 -0.03 18.63 -14.49
N MET A 5 -0.31 17.42 -14.02
CA MET A 5 -1.47 17.08 -13.18
C MET A 5 -1.19 17.23 -11.68
N TRP A 6 -0.11 17.91 -11.30
CA TRP A 6 0.33 18.11 -9.93
C TRP A 6 0.73 16.84 -9.16
N VAL A 7 0.93 15.72 -9.86
CA VAL A 7 1.51 14.51 -9.24
C VAL A 7 2.97 14.78 -8.93
N ARG A 8 3.38 14.50 -7.68
CA ARG A 8 4.75 14.70 -7.19
C ARG A 8 5.36 13.44 -6.58
N VAL A 9 4.55 12.43 -6.31
CA VAL A 9 5.00 11.14 -5.78
C VAL A 9 4.48 10.04 -6.68
N LEU A 10 5.35 9.16 -7.11
CA LEU A 10 5.02 7.91 -7.79
C LEU A 10 5.26 6.74 -6.85
N ARG A 11 4.45 5.72 -6.96
CA ARG A 11 4.63 4.48 -6.22
C ARG A 11 4.91 3.33 -7.18
N THR A 12 5.83 2.44 -6.79
CA THR A 12 6.10 1.17 -7.47
C THR A 12 5.85 0.01 -6.51
N TYR A 13 5.83 -1.23 -7.04
CA TYR A 13 5.48 -2.42 -6.26
C TYR A 13 6.65 -3.37 -6.04
N ASN A 14 7.67 -3.27 -6.87
CA ASN A 14 8.87 -4.12 -6.84
C ASN A 14 10.09 -3.33 -7.30
N ALA A 15 11.28 -3.84 -6.99
CA ALA A 15 12.54 -3.22 -7.35
C ALA A 15 13.34 -4.05 -8.34
N SER A 16 13.23 -5.38 -8.33
CA SER A 16 14.04 -6.29 -9.13
C SER A 16 13.27 -7.11 -10.16
N GLN A 17 12.02 -7.48 -9.88
CA GLN A 17 11.24 -8.39 -10.74
C GLN A 17 11.02 -7.84 -12.16
N PHE A 18 10.91 -6.53 -12.29
CA PHE A 18 10.69 -5.87 -13.56
C PHE A 18 11.53 -4.58 -13.66
N PRO A 19 11.92 -4.16 -14.88
CA PRO A 19 12.80 -3.00 -15.08
C PRO A 19 12.11 -1.64 -14.89
N GLN A 20 10.79 -1.60 -14.60
CA GLN A 20 10.01 -0.35 -14.58
C GLN A 20 10.49 0.61 -13.49
N ALA A 21 10.77 0.11 -12.30
CA ALA A 21 11.21 0.96 -11.18
C ALA A 21 12.50 1.72 -11.55
N GLU A 22 13.51 1.02 -12.04
CA GLU A 22 14.79 1.63 -12.43
C GLU A 22 14.62 2.62 -13.60
N ARG A 23 13.81 2.29 -14.61
CA ARG A 23 13.52 3.19 -15.73
C ARG A 23 12.79 4.46 -15.30
N ILE A 24 11.85 4.37 -14.35
CA ILE A 24 11.16 5.52 -13.77
C ILE A 24 12.17 6.44 -13.06
N LEU A 25 13.06 5.87 -12.23
CA LEU A 25 14.09 6.63 -11.53
C LEU A 25 15.07 7.31 -12.49
N GLN A 26 15.50 6.62 -13.53
CA GLN A 26 16.33 7.18 -14.58
C GLN A 26 15.64 8.35 -15.28
N ALA A 27 14.39 8.17 -15.72
CA ALA A 27 13.64 9.22 -16.39
C ALA A 27 13.43 10.45 -15.51
N ILE A 28 13.14 10.28 -14.21
CA ILE A 28 13.04 11.38 -13.26
C ILE A 28 14.39 12.09 -13.11
N SER A 29 15.49 11.34 -13.01
CA SER A 29 16.85 11.90 -12.92
C SER A 29 17.20 12.75 -14.15
N GLU A 30 16.91 12.25 -15.34
CA GLU A 30 17.13 13.00 -16.60
C GLU A 30 16.28 14.28 -16.67
N LEU A 31 15.01 14.23 -16.23
CA LEU A 31 14.15 15.41 -16.16
C LEU A 31 14.65 16.44 -15.15
N LYS A 32 15.12 16.01 -13.98
CA LYS A 32 15.72 16.91 -12.97
C LYS A 32 17.01 17.54 -13.44
N GLN A 33 17.82 16.84 -14.25
CA GLN A 33 19.02 17.39 -14.87
C GLN A 33 18.69 18.46 -15.92
N ALA A 34 17.62 18.24 -16.68
CA ALA A 34 17.16 19.18 -17.70
C ALA A 34 16.45 20.41 -17.10
N ASP A 35 15.75 20.22 -15.98
CA ASP A 35 15.03 21.26 -15.24
C ASP A 35 15.23 21.04 -13.73
N PRO A 36 16.13 21.80 -13.07
CA PRO A 36 16.36 21.67 -11.63
C PRO A 36 15.14 22.00 -10.75
N SER A 37 14.12 22.65 -11.30
CA SER A 37 12.86 22.91 -10.60
C SER A 37 11.87 21.72 -10.68
N PHE A 38 12.21 20.67 -11.45
CA PHE A 38 11.36 19.49 -11.57
C PHE A 38 11.34 18.67 -10.29
N GLU A 39 10.18 18.62 -9.65
CA GLU A 39 9.96 17.89 -8.39
C GLU A 39 9.15 16.62 -8.63
N MET A 40 9.79 15.48 -8.53
CA MET A 40 9.15 14.17 -8.56
C MET A 40 9.92 13.23 -7.63
N TYR A 41 9.18 12.50 -6.81
CA TYR A 41 9.71 11.55 -5.83
C TYR A 41 9.10 10.17 -6.04
N VAL A 42 9.74 9.16 -5.47
CA VAL A 42 9.29 7.77 -5.60
C VAL A 42 9.22 7.11 -4.22
N MET A 43 8.07 6.50 -3.96
CA MET A 43 7.90 5.44 -2.97
C MET A 43 8.19 4.11 -3.69
N LEU A 44 9.38 3.58 -3.45
CA LEU A 44 9.88 2.38 -4.10
C LEU A 44 9.39 1.14 -3.36
N GLY A 45 8.66 0.26 -4.04
CA GLY A 45 8.25 -1.02 -3.49
C GLY A 45 9.39 -2.04 -3.54
N ALA A 46 9.46 -2.90 -2.54
CA ALA A 46 10.24 -4.13 -2.53
C ALA A 46 9.28 -5.29 -2.30
N TRP A 47 9.08 -6.15 -3.28
CA TRP A 47 8.12 -7.25 -3.20
C TRP A 47 8.55 -8.29 -2.17
N ILE A 48 7.66 -8.68 -1.28
CA ILE A 48 7.88 -9.72 -0.28
C ILE A 48 6.83 -10.79 -0.41
N ASP A 49 7.28 -12.05 -0.44
CA ASP A 49 6.39 -13.21 -0.50
C ASP A 49 6.87 -14.36 0.39
N CYS A 50 5.96 -15.34 0.59
CA CYS A 50 6.25 -16.55 1.33
C CYS A 50 7.01 -17.58 0.47
N LYS A 51 7.54 -18.61 1.11
CA LYS A 51 8.16 -19.75 0.42
C LYS A 51 7.14 -20.46 -0.47
N ASN A 52 7.58 -20.84 -1.65
CA ASN A 52 6.79 -21.47 -2.72
C ASN A 52 5.72 -20.54 -3.34
N ALA A 53 5.70 -19.25 -3.02
CA ALA A 53 4.79 -18.31 -3.68
C ALA A 53 4.96 -18.37 -5.20
N TRP A 54 3.83 -18.32 -5.92
CA TRP A 54 3.79 -18.30 -7.39
C TRP A 54 4.36 -19.55 -8.07
N THR A 55 4.50 -20.67 -7.34
CA THR A 55 4.92 -21.96 -7.87
C THR A 55 3.75 -22.96 -7.89
N ASP A 56 4.00 -24.18 -8.39
CA ASP A 56 3.04 -25.30 -8.34
C ASP A 56 2.99 -25.99 -6.96
N LEU A 57 3.87 -25.58 -6.04
CA LEU A 57 3.90 -26.11 -4.68
C LEU A 57 2.95 -25.32 -3.77
N GLU A 58 2.52 -25.94 -2.69
CA GLU A 58 1.71 -25.25 -1.67
C GLU A 58 2.52 -24.13 -1.01
N PRO A 59 2.00 -22.88 -0.98
CA PRO A 59 2.67 -21.77 -0.29
C PRO A 59 2.87 -22.07 1.20
N ASP A 60 4.06 -21.83 1.71
CA ASP A 60 4.37 -21.94 3.14
C ASP A 60 4.48 -20.55 3.78
N HIS A 61 3.39 -20.07 4.33
CA HIS A 61 3.30 -18.74 4.93
C HIS A 61 4.10 -18.55 6.23
N HIS A 62 4.58 -19.64 6.84
CA HIS A 62 5.44 -19.61 8.01
C HIS A 62 6.93 -19.41 7.66
N GLN A 63 7.26 -19.56 6.40
CA GLN A 63 8.59 -19.34 5.84
C GLN A 63 8.52 -18.28 4.73
N GLU A 64 9.58 -17.51 4.60
CA GLU A 64 9.71 -16.53 3.52
C GLU A 64 10.46 -17.11 2.32
N SER A 65 10.28 -16.49 1.15
CA SER A 65 11.12 -16.71 -0.03
C SER A 65 12.44 -15.93 0.13
N GLU A 66 13.34 -16.42 0.99
CA GLU A 66 14.53 -15.72 1.48
C GLU A 66 15.36 -15.10 0.35
N GLU A 67 15.64 -15.85 -0.71
CA GLU A 67 16.48 -15.38 -1.82
C GLU A 67 15.79 -14.27 -2.63
N ASN A 68 14.51 -14.45 -2.94
CA ASN A 68 13.73 -13.46 -3.70
C ASN A 68 13.57 -12.18 -2.88
N ASN A 69 13.16 -12.32 -1.62
CA ASN A 69 12.94 -11.18 -0.73
C ASN A 69 14.24 -10.38 -0.52
N ARG A 70 15.38 -11.08 -0.32
CA ARG A 70 16.69 -10.43 -0.21
C ARG A 70 17.05 -9.67 -1.48
N THR A 71 16.86 -10.30 -2.65
CA THR A 71 17.15 -9.67 -3.95
C THR A 71 16.32 -8.38 -4.13
N GLU A 72 15.04 -8.40 -3.77
CA GLU A 72 14.18 -7.22 -3.82
C GLU A 72 14.66 -6.11 -2.87
N ILE A 73 14.94 -6.45 -1.63
CA ILE A 73 15.39 -5.50 -0.61
C ILE A 73 16.77 -4.91 -0.94
N ASP A 74 17.73 -5.74 -1.34
CA ASP A 74 19.06 -5.28 -1.70
C ASP A 74 19.02 -4.38 -2.95
N LYS A 75 18.18 -4.72 -3.95
CA LYS A 75 17.97 -3.85 -5.11
C LYS A 75 17.30 -2.53 -4.74
N ALA A 76 16.30 -2.55 -3.86
CA ALA A 76 15.64 -1.33 -3.39
C ALA A 76 16.63 -0.42 -2.64
N ALA A 77 17.47 -0.98 -1.76
CA ALA A 77 18.52 -0.26 -1.06
C ALA A 77 19.56 0.35 -2.03
N ALA A 78 19.99 -0.42 -3.02
CA ALA A 78 20.93 0.05 -4.05
C ALA A 78 20.35 1.22 -4.87
N LEU A 79 19.07 1.13 -5.27
CA LEU A 79 18.36 2.20 -5.99
C LEU A 79 18.16 3.45 -5.13
N ALA A 80 17.87 3.30 -3.84
CA ALA A 80 17.76 4.43 -2.92
C ALA A 80 19.11 5.18 -2.77
N ASN A 81 20.23 4.45 -2.72
CA ASN A 81 21.56 5.05 -2.70
C ASN A 81 21.94 5.68 -4.04
N GLN A 82 21.53 5.09 -5.15
CA GLN A 82 21.82 5.63 -6.48
C GLN A 82 21.02 6.90 -6.79
N TYR A 83 19.79 7.00 -6.25
CA TYR A 83 18.87 8.11 -6.50
C TYR A 83 18.34 8.74 -5.19
N PRO A 84 19.20 9.23 -4.28
CA PRO A 84 18.80 9.65 -2.92
C PRO A 84 17.87 10.87 -2.92
N ASP A 85 17.93 11.70 -3.98
CA ASP A 85 17.07 12.87 -4.14
C ASP A 85 15.69 12.54 -4.73
N ILE A 86 15.48 11.29 -5.15
CA ILE A 86 14.27 10.82 -5.83
C ILE A 86 13.54 9.78 -4.98
N VAL A 87 14.25 8.75 -4.53
CA VAL A 87 13.67 7.71 -3.66
C VAL A 87 13.60 8.25 -2.24
N LYS A 88 12.40 8.51 -1.77
CA LYS A 88 12.16 9.04 -0.42
C LYS A 88 11.52 8.04 0.52
N VAL A 89 10.99 6.94 -0.02
CA VAL A 89 10.36 5.87 0.76
C VAL A 89 10.73 4.53 0.15
N ILE A 90 11.02 3.54 1.00
CA ILE A 90 10.98 2.12 0.63
C ILE A 90 9.79 1.48 1.34
N ALA A 91 8.89 0.86 0.56
CA ALA A 91 7.78 0.07 1.06
C ALA A 91 8.13 -1.43 0.99
N VAL A 92 8.28 -2.05 2.14
CA VAL A 92 8.59 -3.47 2.31
C VAL A 92 7.30 -4.29 2.19
N GLY A 93 7.11 -4.94 1.07
CA GLY A 93 5.87 -5.67 0.73
C GLY A 93 4.76 -4.77 0.18
N ASN A 94 3.89 -5.39 -0.57
CA ASN A 94 2.64 -4.82 -1.06
C ASN A 94 1.50 -5.80 -0.80
N GLU A 95 0.55 -5.44 0.07
CA GLU A 95 -0.52 -6.35 0.53
C GLU A 95 0.04 -7.72 0.90
N ALA A 96 1.20 -7.70 1.53
CA ALA A 96 1.94 -8.91 1.85
C ALA A 96 1.45 -9.58 3.14
N MET A 97 0.70 -8.88 3.99
CA MET A 97 0.19 -9.42 5.25
C MET A 97 -1.29 -9.82 5.20
N VAL A 98 -2.00 -9.50 4.12
CA VAL A 98 -3.41 -9.86 3.97
C VAL A 98 -3.59 -11.37 3.74
N GLN A 99 -4.26 -12.06 4.66
CA GLN A 99 -4.38 -13.52 4.64
C GLN A 99 -5.26 -14.05 3.50
N TRP A 100 -6.07 -13.22 2.86
CA TRP A 100 -6.79 -13.60 1.64
C TRP A 100 -5.87 -13.74 0.42
N ALA A 101 -4.66 -13.17 0.46
CA ALA A 101 -3.64 -13.33 -0.59
C ALA A 101 -2.91 -14.67 -0.48
N VAL A 102 -3.68 -15.77 -0.47
CA VAL A 102 -3.23 -17.16 -0.20
C VAL A 102 -2.05 -17.62 -1.06
N LYS A 103 -1.76 -16.95 -2.17
CA LYS A 103 -0.63 -17.29 -3.04
C LYS A 103 0.72 -16.80 -2.54
N TYR A 104 0.76 -15.79 -1.64
CA TYR A 104 2.04 -15.15 -1.31
C TYR A 104 2.11 -14.51 0.08
N PHE A 105 1.02 -14.41 0.85
CA PHE A 105 1.07 -13.65 2.09
C PHE A 105 2.13 -14.17 3.07
N VAL A 106 2.65 -13.25 3.88
CA VAL A 106 3.56 -13.52 4.99
C VAL A 106 3.01 -12.94 6.29
N TYR A 107 3.44 -13.48 7.42
CA TYR A 107 3.10 -12.89 8.71
C TYR A 107 3.93 -11.61 8.97
N PRO A 108 3.45 -10.70 9.84
CA PRO A 108 4.12 -9.43 10.18
C PRO A 108 5.60 -9.60 10.57
N LYS A 109 5.97 -10.73 11.15
CA LYS A 109 7.35 -11.07 11.52
C LYS A 109 8.32 -11.00 10.33
N THR A 110 7.90 -11.44 9.15
CA THR A 110 8.73 -11.41 7.94
C THR A 110 8.94 -9.98 7.47
N ILE A 111 7.89 -9.18 7.44
CA ILE A 111 7.98 -7.74 7.07
C ILE A 111 8.86 -7.00 8.09
N LEU A 112 8.65 -7.24 9.38
CA LEU A 112 9.44 -6.66 10.47
C LEU A 112 10.94 -6.93 10.30
N ARG A 113 11.32 -8.15 9.92
CA ARG A 113 12.72 -8.51 9.67
C ARG A 113 13.36 -7.58 8.63
N TRP A 114 12.70 -7.38 7.51
CA TRP A 114 13.23 -6.58 6.41
C TRP A 114 13.14 -5.07 6.67
N VAL A 115 12.10 -4.61 7.35
CA VAL A 115 12.03 -3.23 7.86
C VAL A 115 13.21 -2.95 8.79
N ASN A 116 13.46 -3.83 9.77
CA ASN A 116 14.60 -3.68 10.68
C ASN A 116 15.94 -3.72 9.95
N TYR A 117 16.09 -4.54 8.92
CA TYR A 117 17.30 -4.57 8.09
C TYR A 117 17.55 -3.20 7.44
N LEU A 118 16.55 -2.60 6.81
CA LEU A 118 16.67 -1.27 6.19
C LEU A 118 16.90 -0.16 7.24
N GLN A 119 16.22 -0.22 8.39
CA GLN A 119 16.44 0.74 9.49
C GLN A 119 17.87 0.64 10.04
N ASN A 120 18.42 -0.56 10.13
CA ASN A 120 19.83 -0.75 10.53
C ASN A 120 20.80 -0.15 9.50
N LEU A 121 20.55 -0.31 8.18
CA LEU A 121 21.34 0.33 7.14
C LEU A 121 21.26 1.88 7.22
N LYS A 122 20.12 2.44 7.59
CA LYS A 122 20.01 3.88 7.85
C LYS A 122 20.86 4.29 9.07
N GLN A 123 20.81 3.52 10.15
CA GLN A 123 21.56 3.81 11.38
C GLN A 123 23.07 3.70 11.18
N SER A 124 23.55 2.76 10.35
CA SER A 124 24.96 2.61 10.00
C SER A 124 25.46 3.63 8.98
N GLY A 125 24.57 4.38 8.33
CA GLY A 125 24.91 5.32 7.27
C GLY A 125 25.05 4.67 5.88
N ASP A 126 24.64 3.41 5.74
CA ASP A 126 24.64 2.69 4.46
C ASP A 126 23.39 3.01 3.60
N LEU A 127 22.44 3.72 4.17
CA LEU A 127 21.28 4.32 3.48
C LEU A 127 21.09 5.77 3.90
N PRO A 128 20.44 6.61 3.05
CA PRO A 128 20.14 8.00 3.39
C PRO A 128 19.33 8.09 4.71
N ALA A 129 19.76 8.96 5.61
CA ALA A 129 19.12 9.11 6.93
C ALA A 129 17.69 9.64 6.85
N ASP A 130 17.36 10.40 5.78
CA ASP A 130 16.03 10.96 5.49
C ASP A 130 15.12 10.02 4.70
N LEU A 131 15.59 8.81 4.38
CA LEU A 131 14.78 7.78 3.73
C LEU A 131 13.75 7.22 4.71
N TRP A 132 12.49 7.20 4.33
CA TRP A 132 11.43 6.58 5.12
C TRP A 132 11.26 5.11 4.75
N VAL A 133 11.00 4.27 5.74
CA VAL A 133 10.75 2.84 5.57
C VAL A 133 9.35 2.52 6.10
N THR A 134 8.55 1.85 5.28
CA THR A 134 7.20 1.42 5.63
C THR A 134 6.90 0.03 5.07
N SER A 135 5.73 -0.48 5.34
CA SER A 135 5.05 -1.50 4.53
C SER A 135 3.75 -0.91 4.00
N SER A 136 3.27 -1.39 2.87
CA SER A 136 2.05 -0.87 2.26
C SER A 136 1.03 -1.99 2.15
N ASP A 137 -0.03 -1.91 2.94
CA ASP A 137 -0.92 -3.04 3.14
C ASP A 137 -2.37 -2.61 3.41
N ASN A 138 -3.30 -3.55 3.31
CA ASN A 138 -4.72 -3.32 3.58
C ASN A 138 -4.93 -2.86 5.04
N PHE A 139 -5.95 -2.06 5.27
CA PHE A 139 -6.30 -1.51 6.58
C PHE A 139 -6.49 -2.59 7.65
N GLU A 140 -7.02 -3.76 7.29
CA GLU A 140 -7.19 -4.88 8.22
C GLU A 140 -5.85 -5.41 8.74
N SER A 141 -4.87 -5.55 7.85
CA SER A 141 -3.51 -6.02 8.20
C SER A 141 -2.79 -5.06 9.13
N TRP A 142 -3.16 -3.77 9.11
CA TRP A 142 -2.67 -2.76 10.04
C TRP A 142 -3.50 -2.67 11.33
N GLY A 143 -4.42 -3.61 11.55
CA GLY A 143 -5.24 -3.71 12.76
C GLY A 143 -6.53 -2.90 12.75
N GLY A 144 -6.89 -2.30 11.61
CA GLY A 144 -8.13 -1.51 11.48
C GLY A 144 -9.41 -2.32 11.28
N GLY A 145 -9.30 -3.65 11.19
CA GLY A 145 -10.41 -4.57 10.94
C GLY A 145 -10.45 -5.74 11.91
N ASP A 146 -10.29 -6.96 11.40
CA ASP A 146 -10.35 -8.18 12.20
C ASP A 146 -9.26 -8.23 13.27
N LYS A 147 -9.65 -8.51 14.51
CA LYS A 147 -8.75 -8.67 15.64
C LYS A 147 -7.76 -9.85 15.49
N GLY A 148 -7.98 -10.75 14.55
CA GLY A 148 -7.03 -11.79 14.18
C GLY A 148 -5.66 -11.25 13.73
N TYR A 149 -5.63 -10.02 13.24
CA TYR A 149 -4.38 -9.32 12.90
C TYR A 149 -3.66 -8.70 14.11
N HIS A 150 -4.32 -8.56 15.27
CA HIS A 150 -3.74 -7.94 16.47
C HIS A 150 -2.73 -8.89 17.13
N THR A 151 -1.50 -8.89 16.65
CA THR A 151 -0.41 -9.74 17.14
C THR A 151 0.75 -8.91 17.69
N ASP A 152 1.55 -9.50 18.58
CA ASP A 152 2.77 -8.86 19.11
C ASP A 152 3.74 -8.45 17.98
N ASP A 153 3.82 -9.26 16.92
CA ASP A 153 4.71 -8.95 15.81
C ASP A 153 4.18 -7.80 14.94
N LEU A 154 2.86 -7.63 14.83
CA LEU A 154 2.29 -6.43 14.22
C LEU A 154 2.62 -5.17 15.05
N VAL A 155 2.49 -5.22 16.36
CA VAL A 155 2.84 -4.09 17.23
C VAL A 155 4.33 -3.72 17.09
N LYS A 156 5.22 -4.71 17.04
CA LYS A 156 6.66 -4.47 16.78
C LYS A 156 6.89 -3.83 15.40
N LEU A 157 6.17 -4.31 14.37
CA LEU A 157 6.26 -3.76 13.02
C LEU A 157 5.79 -2.30 12.98
N ILE A 158 4.64 -1.99 13.58
CA ILE A 158 4.11 -0.62 13.70
C ILE A 158 5.15 0.32 14.33
N ASN A 159 5.85 -0.14 15.37
CA ASN A 159 6.91 0.64 15.99
C ASN A 159 8.14 0.83 15.10
N ALA A 160 8.47 -0.15 14.26
CA ALA A 160 9.67 -0.17 13.43
C ALA A 160 9.56 0.68 12.14
N VAL A 161 8.36 0.83 11.58
CA VAL A 161 8.13 1.65 10.38
C VAL A 161 8.13 3.15 10.70
N ASP A 162 8.43 3.98 9.72
CA ASP A 162 8.39 5.44 9.88
C ASP A 162 6.94 5.98 9.81
N PHE A 163 6.06 5.33 9.06
CA PHE A 163 4.62 5.61 8.98
C PHE A 163 3.87 4.35 8.50
N LEU A 164 2.54 4.33 8.62
CA LEU A 164 1.70 3.27 8.07
C LEU A 164 1.18 3.68 6.69
N SER A 165 1.45 2.85 5.67
CA SER A 165 0.86 3.01 4.34
C SER A 165 -0.32 2.06 4.21
N VAL A 166 -1.53 2.62 4.20
CA VAL A 166 -2.79 1.88 4.34
C VAL A 166 -3.53 1.86 3.01
N HIS A 167 -4.03 0.69 2.62
CA HIS A 167 -4.93 0.54 1.47
C HIS A 167 -6.37 0.49 1.94
N THR A 168 -7.23 1.26 1.27
CA THR A 168 -8.67 1.31 1.53
C THR A 168 -9.44 1.28 0.22
N TYR A 169 -10.24 0.25 0.01
CA TYR A 169 -11.03 0.08 -1.20
C TYR A 169 -12.50 -0.16 -0.84
N PRO A 170 -13.33 0.87 -0.66
CA PRO A 170 -14.70 0.72 -0.18
C PRO A 170 -15.53 -0.31 -0.96
N PHE A 171 -15.32 -0.40 -2.27
CA PHE A 171 -16.00 -1.37 -3.12
C PHE A 171 -15.61 -2.82 -2.79
N HIS A 172 -14.31 -3.10 -2.70
CA HIS A 172 -13.79 -4.45 -2.45
C HIS A 172 -13.89 -4.82 -0.97
N ASP A 173 -13.45 -3.92 -0.09
CA ASP A 173 -13.34 -4.19 1.35
C ASP A 173 -14.70 -4.33 2.03
N SER A 174 -15.77 -3.82 1.43
CA SER A 174 -17.15 -4.08 1.87
C SER A 174 -17.65 -5.46 1.44
N HIS A 175 -16.79 -6.33 0.88
CA HIS A 175 -17.17 -7.60 0.25
C HIS A 175 -18.26 -7.43 -0.82
N TYR A 176 -18.13 -6.36 -1.60
CA TYR A 176 -19.09 -5.98 -2.67
C TYR A 176 -20.52 -5.70 -2.15
N ASN A 177 -20.68 -5.34 -0.88
CA ASN A 177 -21.98 -4.98 -0.32
C ASN A 177 -22.37 -3.56 -0.74
N SER A 178 -23.35 -3.47 -1.64
CA SER A 178 -23.84 -2.21 -2.20
C SER A 178 -24.47 -1.27 -1.17
N ASP A 179 -24.81 -1.73 0.03
CA ASP A 179 -25.33 -0.85 1.09
C ASP A 179 -24.31 0.21 1.52
N PHE A 180 -23.02 -0.02 1.26
CA PHE A 180 -21.93 0.90 1.59
C PHE A 180 -21.58 1.90 0.48
N TRP A 181 -22.07 1.70 -0.75
CA TRP A 181 -21.65 2.52 -1.89
C TRP A 181 -22.69 2.59 -3.03
N GLY A 182 -23.73 1.79 -3.02
CA GLY A 182 -24.76 1.78 -4.05
C GLY A 182 -25.96 2.68 -3.72
N VAL A 183 -26.89 2.78 -4.65
CA VAL A 183 -28.20 3.43 -4.44
C VAL A 183 -29.08 2.50 -3.63
N LEU A 184 -29.59 2.99 -2.51
CA LEU A 184 -30.49 2.22 -1.65
C LEU A 184 -31.93 2.31 -2.16
N LYS A 185 -32.72 1.27 -1.92
CA LYS A 185 -34.10 1.19 -2.39
C LYS A 185 -34.98 2.42 -2.04
N HIS A 186 -34.77 3.01 -0.86
CA HIS A 186 -35.54 4.19 -0.45
C HIS A 186 -35.07 5.49 -1.13
N GLU A 187 -33.96 5.45 -1.85
CA GLU A 187 -33.36 6.57 -2.59
C GLU A 187 -33.77 6.59 -4.07
N GLU A 188 -34.36 5.50 -4.59
CA GLU A 188 -34.75 5.37 -6.02
C GLU A 188 -35.72 6.45 -6.48
N GLN A 189 -36.39 7.13 -5.55
CA GLN A 189 -37.33 8.25 -5.81
C GLN A 189 -36.61 9.61 -5.89
N LEU A 190 -35.31 9.69 -5.57
CA LEU A 190 -34.51 10.89 -5.65
C LEU A 190 -34.11 11.19 -7.11
N SER A 191 -33.66 12.40 -7.37
CA SER A 191 -33.04 12.71 -8.64
C SER A 191 -31.70 11.94 -8.80
N ASP A 192 -31.28 11.70 -10.05
CA ASP A 192 -30.01 11.01 -10.35
C ASP A 192 -28.84 11.65 -9.59
N GLN A 193 -28.76 12.98 -9.54
CA GLN A 193 -27.73 13.70 -8.81
C GLN A 193 -27.75 13.42 -7.29
N GLN A 194 -28.93 13.40 -6.69
CA GLN A 194 -29.08 13.10 -5.25
C GLN A 194 -28.73 11.64 -4.94
N MET A 195 -29.07 10.69 -5.84
CA MET A 195 -28.69 9.29 -5.70
C MET A 195 -27.17 9.13 -5.73
N ILE A 196 -26.50 9.79 -6.68
CA ILE A 196 -25.04 9.79 -6.79
C ILE A 196 -24.42 10.36 -5.51
N GLU A 197 -24.85 11.52 -5.05
CA GLU A 197 -24.32 12.17 -3.86
C GLU A 197 -24.48 11.29 -2.60
N ALA A 198 -25.65 10.67 -2.42
CA ALA A 198 -25.90 9.78 -1.29
C ALA A 198 -25.00 8.53 -1.31
N ALA A 199 -24.85 7.89 -2.46
CA ALA A 199 -24.01 6.72 -2.64
C ALA A 199 -22.52 7.04 -2.43
N MET A 200 -22.03 8.12 -3.01
CA MET A 200 -20.65 8.58 -2.86
C MET A 200 -20.35 9.00 -1.41
N LEU A 201 -21.31 9.59 -0.71
CA LEU A 201 -21.15 9.92 0.71
C LEU A 201 -20.97 8.65 1.54
N ARG A 202 -21.73 7.58 1.29
CA ARG A 202 -21.56 6.29 1.98
C ARG A 202 -20.21 5.66 1.69
N ALA A 203 -19.78 5.63 0.42
CA ALA A 203 -18.46 5.13 0.05
C ALA A 203 -17.34 5.89 0.77
N LYS A 204 -17.43 7.23 0.80
CA LYS A 204 -16.51 8.08 1.55
C LYS A 204 -16.53 7.77 3.05
N GLN A 205 -17.71 7.63 3.65
CA GLN A 205 -17.83 7.31 5.08
C GLN A 205 -17.23 5.94 5.41
N TYR A 206 -17.38 4.96 4.52
CA TYR A 206 -16.77 3.65 4.69
C TYR A 206 -15.23 3.74 4.61
N ALA A 207 -14.67 4.43 3.63
CA ALA A 207 -13.23 4.66 3.56
C ALA A 207 -12.68 5.38 4.81
N ILE A 208 -13.42 6.37 5.32
CA ILE A 208 -13.06 7.06 6.57
C ILE A 208 -13.09 6.08 7.76
N SER A 209 -14.08 5.18 7.83
CA SER A 209 -14.17 4.21 8.92
C SER A 209 -13.00 3.21 8.90
N GLN A 210 -12.52 2.81 7.72
CA GLN A 210 -11.34 1.96 7.58
C GLN A 210 -10.07 2.65 8.12
N TYR A 211 -9.86 3.92 7.73
CA TYR A 211 -8.77 4.73 8.26
C TYR A 211 -8.89 4.89 9.78
N GLN A 212 -10.10 5.22 10.26
CA GLN A 212 -10.36 5.41 11.69
C GLN A 212 -10.10 4.13 12.49
N GLY A 213 -10.45 2.96 11.95
CA GLY A 213 -10.16 1.68 12.59
C GLY A 213 -8.65 1.49 12.86
N VAL A 214 -7.79 1.85 11.90
CA VAL A 214 -6.33 1.83 12.09
C VAL A 214 -5.90 2.86 13.14
N ALA A 215 -6.43 4.07 13.09
CA ALA A 215 -6.11 5.13 14.05
C ALA A 215 -6.53 4.73 15.49
N ASP A 216 -7.71 4.16 15.65
CA ASP A 216 -8.20 3.67 16.94
C ASP A 216 -7.34 2.53 17.49
N TYR A 217 -6.86 1.65 16.62
CA TYR A 217 -5.93 0.59 17.03
C TYR A 217 -4.60 1.18 17.52
N LEU A 218 -3.99 2.12 16.78
CA LEU A 218 -2.79 2.83 17.24
C LEU A 218 -3.02 3.52 18.58
N GLN A 219 -4.14 4.21 18.75
CA GLN A 219 -4.50 4.86 20.01
C GLN A 219 -4.61 3.84 21.17
N SER A 220 -5.17 2.68 20.92
CA SER A 220 -5.30 1.62 21.92
C SER A 220 -3.95 1.07 22.39
N LEU A 221 -2.90 1.24 21.57
CA LEU A 221 -1.52 0.85 21.86
C LEU A 221 -0.66 1.99 22.42
N ASP A 222 -1.23 3.19 22.57
CA ASP A 222 -0.50 4.42 22.93
C ASP A 222 0.65 4.73 21.93
N ILE A 223 0.40 4.49 20.64
CA ILE A 223 1.36 4.73 19.56
C ILE A 223 0.90 5.93 18.72
N ASP A 224 1.77 6.93 18.59
CA ASP A 224 1.60 8.08 17.68
C ASP A 224 2.46 7.87 16.42
N LYS A 225 1.81 7.44 15.33
CA LYS A 225 2.44 7.22 14.02
C LYS A 225 1.58 7.86 12.92
N PRO A 226 2.20 8.50 11.92
CA PRO A 226 1.48 8.97 10.74
C PRO A 226 0.84 7.80 9.99
N ILE A 227 -0.38 8.02 9.51
CA ILE A 227 -1.11 7.09 8.64
C ILE A 227 -1.32 7.79 7.31
N HIS A 228 -0.86 7.17 6.22
CA HIS A 228 -1.06 7.66 4.86
C HIS A 228 -1.88 6.65 4.07
N ILE A 229 -2.78 7.11 3.22
CA ILE A 229 -3.47 6.25 2.26
C ILE A 229 -2.49 5.96 1.12
N GLY A 230 -2.01 4.71 1.06
CA GLY A 230 -1.08 4.21 0.05
C GLY A 230 -1.77 3.80 -1.23
N GLU A 231 -2.99 3.26 -1.12
CA GLU A 231 -3.84 2.91 -2.25
C GLU A 231 -5.31 3.14 -1.93
N THR A 232 -6.02 3.60 -2.94
CA THR A 232 -7.48 3.60 -2.99
C THR A 232 -7.90 3.66 -4.46
N GLY A 233 -9.15 3.32 -4.74
CA GLY A 233 -9.64 3.42 -6.10
C GLY A 233 -11.02 2.81 -6.28
N TRP A 234 -11.52 3.03 -7.48
CA TRP A 234 -12.79 2.52 -7.95
C TRP A 234 -12.69 2.21 -9.44
N SER A 235 -13.30 1.13 -9.89
CA SER A 235 -13.34 0.82 -11.31
C SER A 235 -14.29 1.81 -12.03
N SER A 236 -13.80 2.44 -13.09
CA SER A 236 -14.61 3.33 -13.93
C SER A 236 -15.39 2.59 -15.02
N ILE A 237 -15.15 1.30 -15.20
CA ILE A 237 -15.79 0.47 -16.22
C ILE A 237 -16.22 -0.84 -15.58
N ALA A 238 -17.48 -1.25 -15.82
CA ALA A 238 -17.97 -2.55 -15.39
C ALA A 238 -17.15 -3.68 -16.07
N ALA A 239 -16.49 -4.50 -15.26
CA ALA A 239 -15.83 -5.71 -15.71
C ALA A 239 -16.62 -6.94 -15.23
N THR A 240 -16.54 -8.03 -15.98
CA THR A 240 -17.43 -9.19 -15.82
C THR A 240 -17.32 -9.94 -14.49
N ALA A 241 -16.24 -9.76 -13.73
CA ALA A 241 -16.03 -10.45 -12.45
C ALA A 241 -15.83 -9.52 -11.26
N TYR A 242 -15.26 -8.32 -11.49
CA TYR A 242 -14.91 -7.35 -10.45
C TYR A 242 -15.21 -5.93 -10.95
N GLY A 243 -16.32 -5.79 -11.65
CA GLY A 243 -16.64 -4.56 -12.32
C GLY A 243 -17.11 -3.46 -11.41
N ALA A 244 -17.31 -2.31 -12.02
CA ALA A 244 -18.06 -1.25 -11.42
C ALA A 244 -19.35 -1.80 -10.83
N SER A 245 -19.87 -1.12 -9.85
CA SER A 245 -20.94 -1.57 -8.96
C SER A 245 -22.23 -2.02 -9.63
N GLY A 246 -22.41 -1.80 -10.93
CA GLY A 246 -23.70 -1.91 -11.61
C GLY A 246 -24.71 -0.88 -11.10
N SER A 247 -24.30 0.08 -10.30
CA SER A 247 -25.09 1.20 -9.81
C SER A 247 -24.70 2.45 -10.57
N LYS A 248 -25.67 3.17 -11.10
CA LYS A 248 -25.45 4.48 -11.76
C LYS A 248 -24.70 5.49 -10.90
N ALA A 249 -24.65 5.27 -9.60
CA ALA A 249 -23.92 6.13 -8.66
C ALA A 249 -22.43 5.83 -8.58
N ALA A 250 -21.99 4.64 -9.02
CA ALA A 250 -20.60 4.25 -8.99
C ALA A 250 -19.95 4.31 -10.39
N ASP A 251 -20.76 4.25 -11.44
CA ASP A 251 -20.33 4.40 -12.84
C ASP A 251 -20.25 5.90 -13.21
#